data_b968dec313d75014c292efd4546e88bb
#
_entry.id   b968dec313d75014c292efd4546e88bb
#
_cell.length_a   1.000
_cell.length_b   1.000
_cell.length_c   1.000
_cell.angle_alpha   90.00
_cell.angle_beta   90.00
_cell.angle_gamma   90.00
#
_symmetry.space_group_name_H-M   'P 1'
#
loop_
_entity.id
_entity.type
_entity.pdbx_description
1 polymer ?
#
loop_
_entity_poly.entity_id
_entity_poly.type
_entity_poly.pdbx_seq_one_letter_code
_entity_poly.pdbx_strand_id
1 'polypeptide(L)'
;MNAASPNSDIALLAEVAEAVRLQEGEMGVRAILQAFRQLAPAPTRAISRRTGLPLPIVAAVGNELRSRGLLGQERPSRLTERGLALAAELGVELNLDPDCYRCGGLEIAIPSVLNEAVERLRRIMADGPNADVSLDQSLCTAETKVRRVLALIRAGVLPGGSVLLVGDDDLVSVAIGVVGDVLGVPLASRVGVVDISTDILDHIADTASALDLRVDLEQHDLREPLPQRLRGQFDAGMTDPPYTAEGTRLFLSRVVEGLKPGAARNILFSFGAKGTEEMLEVQQEILGLGLVTHGMIRNFNSYEGSGILAGTGFLQHLLTTASTASLVEGTYEGPLYTREKRSRQREYECVSCSARFPVGAGARWNSVADLRDAGCPQCGGGPFRPLQLVAE
;
A
#
# COMPACT_ATOMS: atom_id res chain seq x y z
N MET A 1 37.26 4.61 -30.17
CA MET A 1 36.08 4.63 -29.28
C MET A 1 35.20 3.48 -29.69
N ASN A 2 35.31 2.33 -29.00
CA ASN A 2 34.44 1.17 -29.26
C ASN A 2 33.04 1.49 -28.73
N ALA A 3 32.08 1.63 -29.62
CA ALA A 3 30.68 1.60 -29.28
C ALA A 3 30.38 0.22 -28.68
N ALA A 4 30.04 0.16 -27.40
CA ALA A 4 29.55 -1.05 -26.77
C ALA A 4 28.30 -1.50 -27.55
N SER A 5 28.20 -2.79 -27.85
CA SER A 5 27.08 -3.35 -28.62
C SER A 5 25.80 -3.17 -27.76
N PRO A 6 24.65 -2.76 -28.35
CA PRO A 6 23.38 -2.60 -27.62
C PRO A 6 22.94 -3.87 -26.86
N ASN A 7 23.48 -5.02 -27.23
CA ASN A 7 23.27 -6.28 -26.48
C ASN A 7 23.98 -6.33 -25.12
N SER A 8 25.06 -5.56 -24.89
CA SER A 8 25.79 -5.59 -23.62
C SER A 8 25.05 -4.84 -22.51
N ASP A 9 24.30 -3.80 -22.85
CA ASP A 9 23.64 -2.90 -21.92
C ASP A 9 22.30 -3.47 -21.44
N ILE A 10 21.58 -4.14 -22.34
CA ILE A 10 20.39 -4.95 -21.98
C ILE A 10 20.81 -6.11 -21.09
N ALA A 11 21.93 -6.79 -21.37
CA ALA A 11 22.47 -7.84 -20.54
C ALA A 11 22.80 -7.33 -19.12
N LEU A 12 23.34 -6.12 -18.98
CA LEU A 12 23.63 -5.50 -17.68
C LEU A 12 22.36 -5.25 -16.86
N LEU A 13 21.26 -4.80 -17.50
CA LEU A 13 19.98 -4.62 -16.81
C LEU A 13 19.40 -5.95 -16.34
N ALA A 14 19.48 -6.99 -17.17
CA ALA A 14 19.04 -8.33 -16.83
C ALA A 14 19.85 -8.90 -15.66
N GLU A 15 21.17 -8.73 -15.64
CA GLU A 15 22.03 -9.13 -14.52
C GLU A 15 21.66 -8.41 -13.20
N VAL A 16 21.37 -7.10 -13.25
CA VAL A 16 20.91 -6.34 -12.08
C VAL A 16 19.56 -6.88 -11.58
N ALA A 17 18.63 -7.12 -12.51
CA ALA A 17 17.32 -7.66 -12.18
C ALA A 17 17.42 -9.06 -11.54
N GLU A 18 18.27 -9.93 -12.08
CA GLU A 18 18.52 -11.27 -11.54
C GLU A 18 19.15 -11.21 -10.15
N ALA A 19 20.16 -10.35 -9.94
CA ALA A 19 20.84 -10.20 -8.66
C ALA A 19 19.90 -9.84 -7.50
N VAL A 20 18.83 -9.07 -7.79
CA VAL A 20 17.82 -8.67 -6.79
C VAL A 20 16.51 -9.45 -6.93
N ARG A 21 16.41 -10.39 -7.88
CA ARG A 21 15.20 -11.15 -8.19
C ARG A 21 13.99 -10.26 -8.45
N LEU A 22 14.20 -9.26 -9.29
CA LEU A 22 13.17 -8.31 -9.65
C LEU A 22 12.13 -8.97 -10.58
N GLN A 23 10.87 -9.01 -10.17
CA GLN A 23 9.79 -9.61 -10.97
C GLN A 23 9.57 -8.88 -12.30
N GLU A 24 9.74 -7.55 -12.30
CA GLU A 24 9.63 -6.70 -13.47
C GLU A 24 10.84 -6.82 -14.42
N GLY A 25 11.84 -7.61 -14.06
CA GLY A 25 13.00 -7.89 -14.87
C GLY A 25 13.80 -6.63 -15.24
N GLU A 26 14.42 -6.66 -16.40
CA GLU A 26 15.21 -5.56 -16.95
C GLU A 26 14.40 -4.26 -17.12
N MET A 27 13.10 -4.37 -17.41
CA MET A 27 12.23 -3.20 -17.57
C MET A 27 12.05 -2.44 -16.26
N GLY A 28 11.99 -3.13 -15.13
CA GLY A 28 11.97 -2.51 -13.81
C GLY A 28 13.27 -1.76 -13.49
N VAL A 29 14.43 -2.33 -13.84
CA VAL A 29 15.73 -1.66 -13.69
C VAL A 29 15.81 -0.43 -14.59
N ARG A 30 15.37 -0.54 -15.86
CA ARG A 30 15.30 0.56 -16.81
C ARG A 30 14.45 1.72 -16.27
N ALA A 31 13.26 1.41 -15.72
CA ALA A 31 12.37 2.41 -15.13
C ALA A 31 13.03 3.14 -13.94
N ILE A 32 13.78 2.41 -13.11
CA ILE A 32 14.53 3.00 -11.98
C ILE A 32 15.65 3.92 -12.48
N LEU A 33 16.41 3.52 -13.51
CA LEU A 33 17.45 4.37 -14.13
C LEU A 33 16.84 5.66 -14.70
N GLN A 34 15.72 5.54 -15.42
CA GLN A 34 15.00 6.68 -15.98
C GLN A 34 14.52 7.62 -14.86
N ALA A 35 13.96 7.08 -13.78
CA ALA A 35 13.52 7.87 -12.63
C ALA A 35 14.69 8.60 -11.96
N PHE A 36 15.86 7.96 -11.78
CA PHE A 36 17.05 8.64 -11.30
C PHE A 36 17.53 9.73 -12.28
N ARG A 37 17.43 9.50 -13.59
CA ARG A 37 17.79 10.51 -14.59
C ARG A 37 16.91 11.75 -14.53
N GLN A 38 15.60 11.55 -14.30
CA GLN A 38 14.61 12.62 -14.28
C GLN A 38 14.59 13.41 -12.96
N LEU A 39 14.79 12.72 -11.82
CA LEU A 39 14.55 13.28 -10.49
C LEU A 39 15.83 13.62 -9.72
N ALA A 40 17.02 13.26 -10.23
CA ALA A 40 18.27 13.40 -9.48
C ALA A 40 18.63 14.86 -9.15
N PRO A 41 19.15 15.14 -7.95
CA PRO A 41 19.41 14.17 -6.89
C PRO A 41 18.11 13.74 -6.19
N ALA A 42 17.87 12.44 -6.05
CA ALA A 42 16.61 11.93 -5.53
C ALA A 42 16.79 10.91 -4.39
N PRO A 43 15.95 10.97 -3.34
CA PRO A 43 15.87 9.91 -2.34
C PRO A 43 15.18 8.67 -2.93
N THR A 44 15.51 7.48 -2.42
CA THR A 44 14.92 6.20 -2.86
C THR A 44 13.39 6.22 -2.86
N ARG A 45 12.77 6.90 -1.89
CA ARG A 45 11.29 7.06 -1.82
C ARG A 45 10.73 7.79 -3.05
N ALA A 46 11.41 8.81 -3.56
CA ALA A 46 10.95 9.51 -4.77
C ALA A 46 11.02 8.61 -6.01
N ILE A 47 12.05 7.77 -6.10
CA ILE A 47 12.18 6.78 -7.18
C ILE A 47 11.07 5.71 -7.07
N SER A 48 10.81 5.20 -5.86
CA SER A 48 9.71 4.25 -5.61
C SER A 48 8.36 4.84 -6.04
N ARG A 49 8.07 6.09 -5.67
CA ARG A 49 6.84 6.78 -6.09
C ARG A 49 6.75 6.94 -7.60
N ARG A 50 7.85 7.30 -8.27
CA ARG A 50 7.89 7.48 -9.73
C ARG A 50 7.67 6.17 -10.48
N THR A 51 8.31 5.10 -10.04
CA THR A 51 8.27 3.80 -10.72
C THR A 51 7.05 2.96 -10.33
N GLY A 52 6.47 3.21 -9.15
CA GLY A 52 5.42 2.37 -8.56
C GLY A 52 5.95 1.07 -7.96
N LEU A 53 7.27 0.89 -7.92
CA LEU A 53 7.91 -0.30 -7.33
C LEU A 53 8.03 -0.15 -5.82
N PRO A 54 7.90 -1.25 -5.05
CA PRO A 54 8.07 -1.24 -3.61
C PRO A 54 9.43 -0.67 -3.18
N LEU A 55 9.44 0.15 -2.11
CA LEU A 55 10.65 0.82 -1.62
C LEU A 55 11.81 -0.15 -1.34
N PRO A 56 11.61 -1.33 -0.72
CA PRO A 56 12.68 -2.29 -0.51
C PRO A 56 13.31 -2.78 -1.83
N ILE A 57 12.51 -2.96 -2.87
CA ILE A 57 12.96 -3.37 -4.20
C ILE A 57 13.81 -2.28 -4.82
N VAL A 58 13.33 -1.03 -4.82
CA VAL A 58 14.09 0.11 -5.35
C VAL A 58 15.41 0.31 -4.58
N ALA A 59 15.40 0.08 -3.27
CA ALA A 59 16.61 0.13 -2.46
C ALA A 59 17.62 -0.98 -2.84
N ALA A 60 17.14 -2.21 -3.08
CA ALA A 60 17.98 -3.34 -3.50
C ALA A 60 18.61 -3.07 -4.88
N VAL A 61 17.80 -2.65 -5.87
CA VAL A 61 18.30 -2.26 -7.20
C VAL A 61 19.30 -1.09 -7.09
N GLY A 62 18.98 -0.08 -6.27
CA GLY A 62 19.89 1.05 -6.03
C GLY A 62 21.23 0.64 -5.45
N ASN A 63 21.27 -0.36 -4.54
CA ASN A 63 22.51 -0.91 -4.01
C ASN A 63 23.30 -1.66 -5.07
N GLU A 64 22.62 -2.44 -5.92
CA GLU A 64 23.25 -3.17 -7.02
C GLU A 64 23.81 -2.21 -8.08
N LEU A 65 23.10 -1.12 -8.41
CA LEU A 65 23.60 -0.06 -9.29
C LEU A 65 24.83 0.65 -8.71
N ARG A 66 24.88 0.85 -7.38
CA ARG A 66 26.06 1.42 -6.70
C ARG A 66 27.27 0.48 -6.77
N SER A 67 27.08 -0.80 -6.51
CA SER A 67 28.16 -1.80 -6.57
C SER A 67 28.79 -1.86 -7.95
N ARG A 68 28.03 -1.58 -8.99
CA ARG A 68 28.48 -1.53 -10.41
C ARG A 68 28.98 -0.15 -10.83
N GLY A 69 28.99 0.85 -9.94
CA GLY A 69 29.47 2.20 -10.21
C GLY A 69 28.56 3.03 -11.12
N LEU A 70 27.27 2.66 -11.22
CA LEU A 70 26.26 3.37 -12.04
C LEU A 70 25.50 4.44 -11.23
N LEU A 71 25.41 4.27 -9.91
CA LEU A 71 24.77 5.19 -8.99
C LEU A 71 25.80 5.66 -7.94
N GLY A 72 25.80 6.94 -7.60
CA GLY A 72 26.71 7.54 -6.61
C GLY A 72 26.42 7.06 -5.19
N GLN A 73 27.42 7.21 -4.31
CA GLN A 73 27.32 6.83 -2.89
C GLN A 73 26.63 7.91 -2.04
N GLU A 74 26.54 9.14 -2.55
CA GLU A 74 25.89 10.27 -1.90
C GLU A 74 24.40 10.07 -1.69
N ARG A 75 23.84 10.80 -0.73
CA ARG A 75 22.40 10.83 -0.46
C ARG A 75 21.92 12.28 -0.33
N PRO A 76 20.93 12.72 -1.12
CA PRO A 76 20.16 11.98 -2.13
C PRO A 76 21.04 11.55 -3.32
N SER A 77 20.67 10.42 -3.92
CA SER A 77 21.51 9.75 -4.93
C SER A 77 21.33 10.35 -6.32
N ARG A 78 22.39 10.25 -7.15
CA ARG A 78 22.38 10.58 -8.58
C ARG A 78 23.16 9.55 -9.38
N LEU A 79 22.92 9.48 -10.68
CA LEU A 79 23.71 8.65 -11.58
C LEU A 79 25.13 9.20 -11.67
N THR A 80 26.11 8.31 -11.74
CA THR A 80 27.50 8.64 -12.09
C THR A 80 27.62 8.97 -13.58
N GLU A 81 28.78 9.43 -14.03
CA GLU A 81 29.06 9.62 -15.47
C GLU A 81 28.81 8.32 -16.27
N ARG A 82 29.23 7.18 -15.70
CA ARG A 82 28.96 5.87 -16.30
C ARG A 82 27.46 5.54 -16.34
N GLY A 83 26.72 5.87 -15.27
CA GLY A 83 25.26 5.69 -15.23
C GLY A 83 24.52 6.59 -16.21
N LEU A 84 25.01 7.83 -16.42
CA LEU A 84 24.48 8.76 -17.42
C LEU A 84 24.75 8.28 -18.84
N ALA A 85 25.95 7.75 -19.11
CA ALA A 85 26.29 7.17 -20.40
C ALA A 85 25.36 5.97 -20.72
N LEU A 86 25.18 5.04 -19.76
CA LEU A 86 24.24 3.93 -19.91
C LEU A 86 22.80 4.41 -20.15
N ALA A 87 22.34 5.43 -19.42
CA ALA A 87 21.01 6.00 -19.61
C ALA A 87 20.83 6.57 -21.04
N ALA A 88 21.86 7.21 -21.59
CA ALA A 88 21.86 7.71 -22.96
C ALA A 88 21.81 6.55 -24.00
N GLU A 89 22.64 5.53 -23.83
CA GLU A 89 22.66 4.34 -24.68
C GLU A 89 21.33 3.59 -24.70
N LEU A 90 20.65 3.54 -23.55
CA LEU A 90 19.31 2.95 -23.40
C LEU A 90 18.18 3.88 -23.90
N GLY A 91 18.48 5.11 -24.31
CA GLY A 91 17.48 6.11 -24.73
C GLY A 91 16.57 6.59 -23.61
N VAL A 92 17.01 6.49 -22.34
CA VAL A 92 16.25 6.96 -21.15
C VAL A 92 16.75 8.33 -20.64
N GLU A 93 17.37 9.11 -21.51
CA GLU A 93 17.94 10.41 -21.17
C GLU A 93 16.91 11.56 -21.16
N LEU A 94 15.69 11.33 -21.67
CA LEU A 94 14.66 12.35 -21.74
C LEU A 94 14.31 12.88 -20.35
N ASN A 95 14.60 14.16 -20.13
CA ASN A 95 14.29 14.85 -18.86
C ASN A 95 12.97 15.63 -19.00
N LEU A 96 11.88 14.90 -19.17
CA LEU A 96 10.52 15.44 -19.19
C LEU A 96 9.72 14.85 -18.03
N ASP A 97 9.20 15.73 -17.17
CA ASP A 97 8.27 15.35 -16.12
C ASP A 97 6.83 15.55 -16.60
N PRO A 98 6.08 14.48 -16.85
CA PRO A 98 4.69 14.55 -17.31
C PRO A 98 3.70 14.80 -16.16
N ASP A 99 4.12 14.73 -14.90
CA ASP A 99 3.23 14.90 -13.76
C ASP A 99 2.73 16.34 -13.61
N CYS A 100 1.50 16.48 -13.18
CA CYS A 100 0.92 17.80 -12.89
C CYS A 100 1.67 18.46 -11.72
N TYR A 101 2.25 19.64 -11.93
CA TYR A 101 3.00 20.38 -10.90
C TYR A 101 2.16 20.77 -9.67
N ARG A 102 0.83 20.83 -9.79
CA ARG A 102 -0.08 21.20 -8.69
C ARG A 102 -0.40 20.03 -7.77
N CYS A 103 -0.62 18.86 -8.32
CA CYS A 103 -1.00 17.66 -7.54
C CYS A 103 0.07 16.57 -7.55
N GLY A 104 1.16 16.72 -8.31
CA GLY A 104 2.24 15.70 -8.36
C GLY A 104 1.76 14.33 -8.80
N GLY A 105 0.78 14.25 -9.71
CA GLY A 105 0.18 13.00 -10.18
C GLY A 105 -0.93 12.44 -9.27
N LEU A 106 -1.28 13.12 -8.17
CA LEU A 106 -2.32 12.65 -7.23
C LEU A 106 -3.75 12.90 -7.71
N GLU A 107 -3.94 13.56 -8.84
CA GLU A 107 -5.23 13.93 -9.47
C GLU A 107 -6.16 14.81 -8.62
N ILE A 108 -6.04 14.77 -7.29
CA ILE A 108 -6.83 15.55 -6.33
C ILE A 108 -5.90 16.52 -5.60
N ALA A 109 -6.00 17.79 -5.94
CA ALA A 109 -5.36 18.88 -5.18
C ALA A 109 -6.26 19.26 -4.00
N ILE A 110 -5.67 19.55 -2.85
CA ILE A 110 -6.40 20.10 -1.71
C ILE A 110 -6.58 21.61 -1.95
N PRO A 111 -7.84 22.10 -2.04
CA PRO A 111 -8.10 23.54 -2.12
C PRO A 111 -7.62 24.26 -0.86
N SER A 112 -7.13 25.49 -1.00
CA SER A 112 -6.59 26.27 0.14
C SER A 112 -7.61 26.51 1.27
N VAL A 113 -8.90 26.56 0.94
CA VAL A 113 -9.99 26.62 1.95
C VAL A 113 -9.96 25.44 2.93
N LEU A 114 -9.40 24.30 2.55
CA LEU A 114 -9.30 23.11 3.41
C LEU A 114 -7.95 23.01 4.16
N ASN A 115 -7.06 24.02 4.08
CA ASN A 115 -5.83 24.01 4.88
C ASN A 115 -6.11 23.92 6.38
N GLU A 116 -7.17 24.59 6.84
CA GLU A 116 -7.61 24.50 8.24
C GLU A 116 -8.02 23.07 8.61
N ALA A 117 -8.73 22.37 7.73
CA ALA A 117 -9.10 20.98 7.95
C ALA A 117 -7.87 20.08 8.14
N VAL A 118 -6.83 20.28 7.31
CA VAL A 118 -5.56 19.55 7.44
C VAL A 118 -4.91 19.81 8.81
N GLU A 119 -4.83 21.06 9.24
CA GLU A 119 -4.20 21.41 10.54
C GLU A 119 -5.02 20.87 11.73
N ARG A 120 -6.35 20.89 11.63
CA ARG A 120 -7.22 20.30 12.67
C ARG A 120 -7.03 18.80 12.76
N LEU A 121 -6.97 18.10 11.62
CA LEU A 121 -6.74 16.66 11.59
C LEU A 121 -5.36 16.29 12.14
N ARG A 122 -4.31 17.06 11.88
CA ARG A 122 -3.00 16.84 12.50
C ARG A 122 -3.05 16.87 14.03
N ARG A 123 -3.81 17.81 14.60
CA ARG A 123 -3.99 17.88 16.06
C ARG A 123 -4.78 16.70 16.60
N ILE A 124 -5.88 16.33 15.94
CA ILE A 124 -6.70 15.16 16.33
C ILE A 124 -5.86 13.87 16.27
N MET A 125 -5.04 13.70 15.23
CA MET A 125 -4.14 12.55 15.11
C MET A 125 -3.08 12.49 16.21
N ALA A 126 -2.55 13.65 16.63
CA ALA A 126 -1.53 13.70 17.69
C ALA A 126 -2.08 13.26 19.06
N ASP A 127 -3.37 13.43 19.28
CA ASP A 127 -4.07 13.01 20.51
C ASP A 127 -4.69 11.60 20.37
N GLY A 128 -4.59 10.98 19.19
CA GLY A 128 -5.19 9.68 18.86
C GLY A 128 -4.35 8.48 19.27
N PRO A 129 -4.92 7.27 19.15
CA PRO A 129 -4.21 6.03 19.41
C PRO A 129 -3.08 5.79 18.42
N ASN A 130 -2.05 5.06 18.88
CA ASN A 130 -0.98 4.61 18.01
C ASN A 130 -1.48 3.45 17.11
N ALA A 131 -0.87 3.35 15.91
CA ALA A 131 -1.13 2.23 15.01
C ALA A 131 -0.74 0.89 15.65
N ASP A 132 -1.63 -0.08 15.62
CA ASP A 132 -1.32 -1.46 16.01
C ASP A 132 -0.73 -2.22 14.82
N VAL A 133 0.61 -2.36 14.82
CA VAL A 133 1.33 -3.12 13.79
C VAL A 133 0.96 -4.61 13.76
N SER A 134 0.32 -5.14 14.81
CA SER A 134 -0.14 -6.54 14.82
C SER A 134 -1.38 -6.75 13.94
N LEU A 135 -2.12 -5.68 13.70
CA LEU A 135 -3.28 -5.60 12.82
C LEU A 135 -2.94 -5.01 11.44
N ASP A 136 -1.65 -4.92 11.09
CA ASP A 136 -1.15 -4.28 9.86
C ASP A 136 -1.58 -2.80 9.70
N GLN A 137 -1.95 -2.12 10.79
CA GLN A 137 -2.36 -0.71 10.78
C GLN A 137 -1.19 0.22 10.43
N SER A 138 -1.48 1.27 9.67
CA SER A 138 -0.54 2.33 9.32
C SER A 138 -1.30 3.62 9.06
N LEU A 139 -1.21 4.58 9.98
CA LEU A 139 -1.99 5.81 9.92
C LEU A 139 -1.60 6.67 8.71
N CYS A 140 -2.55 7.04 7.89
CA CYS A 140 -2.31 7.95 6.78
C CYS A 140 -2.21 9.41 7.24
N THR A 141 -1.51 10.25 6.45
CA THR A 141 -1.33 11.67 6.75
C THR A 141 -2.64 12.45 6.74
N ALA A 142 -2.69 13.59 7.42
CA ALA A 142 -3.86 14.47 7.43
C ALA A 142 -4.27 14.91 6.00
N GLU A 143 -3.30 15.16 5.13
CA GLU A 143 -3.56 15.47 3.73
C GLU A 143 -4.22 14.31 2.98
N THR A 144 -3.82 13.09 3.26
CA THR A 144 -4.43 11.89 2.68
C THR A 144 -5.88 11.76 3.13
N LYS A 145 -6.17 11.96 4.40
CA LYS A 145 -7.53 11.95 4.95
C LYS A 145 -8.43 12.96 4.23
N VAL A 146 -7.98 14.21 4.08
CA VAL A 146 -8.72 15.25 3.34
C VAL A 146 -8.91 14.84 1.87
N ARG A 147 -7.89 14.29 1.21
CA ARG A 147 -8.02 13.82 -0.19
C ARG A 147 -9.00 12.65 -0.32
N ARG A 148 -9.09 11.75 0.67
CA ARG A 148 -10.09 10.67 0.69
C ARG A 148 -11.52 11.23 0.75
N VAL A 149 -11.75 12.27 1.56
CA VAL A 149 -13.05 12.98 1.56
C VAL A 149 -13.32 13.64 0.20
N LEU A 150 -12.33 14.32 -0.37
CA LEU A 150 -12.46 14.91 -1.71
C LEU A 150 -12.70 13.86 -2.80
N ALA A 151 -12.15 12.63 -2.66
CA ALA A 151 -12.44 11.52 -3.57
C ALA A 151 -13.90 11.07 -3.47
N LEU A 152 -14.48 11.01 -2.27
CA LEU A 152 -15.90 10.74 -2.06
C LEU A 152 -16.79 11.84 -2.67
N ILE A 153 -16.37 13.12 -2.57
CA ILE A 153 -17.05 14.24 -3.22
C ILE A 153 -16.97 14.11 -4.75
N ARG A 154 -15.79 13.80 -5.29
CA ARG A 154 -15.58 13.60 -6.74
C ARG A 154 -16.38 12.41 -7.29
N ALA A 155 -16.56 11.37 -6.50
CA ALA A 155 -17.38 10.21 -6.84
C ALA A 155 -18.88 10.49 -6.76
N GLY A 156 -19.29 11.70 -6.35
CA GLY A 156 -20.71 12.09 -6.21
C GLY A 156 -21.41 11.44 -5.02
N VAL A 157 -20.68 10.88 -4.07
CA VAL A 157 -21.22 10.30 -2.83
C VAL A 157 -21.54 11.41 -1.82
N LEU A 158 -20.61 12.32 -1.64
CA LEU A 158 -20.75 13.50 -0.77
C LEU A 158 -20.97 14.76 -1.63
N PRO A 159 -21.76 15.75 -1.15
CA PRO A 159 -22.54 15.72 0.10
C PRO A 159 -23.82 14.88 -0.03
N GLY A 160 -24.36 14.45 1.12
CA GLY A 160 -25.72 13.88 1.25
C GLY A 160 -25.81 12.36 1.22
N GLY A 161 -24.80 11.65 0.71
CA GLY A 161 -24.77 10.17 0.74
C GLY A 161 -24.40 9.60 2.09
N SER A 162 -24.64 8.29 2.24
CA SER A 162 -24.22 7.51 3.40
C SER A 162 -22.97 6.67 3.07
N VAL A 163 -22.01 6.62 3.98
CA VAL A 163 -20.71 5.96 3.77
C VAL A 163 -20.46 4.93 4.87
N LEU A 164 -20.04 3.71 4.49
CA LEU A 164 -19.55 2.69 5.39
C LEU A 164 -18.01 2.65 5.33
N LEU A 165 -17.35 2.77 6.47
CA LEU A 165 -15.92 2.61 6.63
C LEU A 165 -15.66 1.24 7.29
N VAL A 166 -14.99 0.35 6.55
CA VAL A 166 -14.64 -0.99 7.01
C VAL A 166 -13.15 -0.98 7.37
N GLY A 167 -12.88 -0.88 8.69
CA GLY A 167 -11.60 -0.41 9.22
C GLY A 167 -11.47 1.11 9.05
N ASP A 168 -11.32 1.85 10.14
CA ASP A 168 -11.16 3.32 10.10
C ASP A 168 -10.05 3.81 11.05
N ASP A 169 -8.98 3.02 11.19
CA ASP A 169 -7.74 3.45 11.84
C ASP A 169 -7.17 4.75 11.23
N ASP A 170 -7.52 5.01 9.98
CA ASP A 170 -7.22 6.23 9.26
C ASP A 170 -8.14 7.42 9.58
N LEU A 171 -9.12 7.29 10.46
CA LEU A 171 -10.02 8.38 10.91
C LEU A 171 -10.68 9.14 9.74
N VAL A 172 -11.09 8.44 8.68
CA VAL A 172 -11.78 9.07 7.54
C VAL A 172 -13.16 9.57 7.95
N SER A 173 -13.83 8.88 8.88
CA SER A 173 -15.08 9.35 9.49
C SER A 173 -14.93 10.74 10.10
N VAL A 174 -13.89 10.93 10.90
CA VAL A 174 -13.54 12.21 11.51
C VAL A 174 -13.21 13.25 10.43
N ALA A 175 -12.46 12.88 9.40
CA ALA A 175 -12.14 13.79 8.30
C ALA A 175 -13.38 14.28 7.56
N ILE A 176 -14.41 13.44 7.37
CA ILE A 176 -15.71 13.86 6.82
C ILE A 176 -16.34 14.96 7.68
N GLY A 177 -16.33 14.79 9.00
CA GLY A 177 -16.85 15.80 9.95
C GLY A 177 -16.06 17.10 9.92
N VAL A 178 -14.73 17.03 10.02
CA VAL A 178 -13.84 18.21 10.02
C VAL A 178 -13.95 19.00 8.72
N VAL A 179 -13.96 18.32 7.57
CA VAL A 179 -14.11 18.99 6.26
C VAL A 179 -15.51 19.62 6.15
N GLY A 180 -16.55 18.94 6.62
CA GLY A 180 -17.91 19.48 6.67
C GLY A 180 -18.02 20.73 7.51
N ASP A 181 -17.43 20.72 8.69
CA ASP A 181 -17.44 21.87 9.62
C ASP A 181 -16.67 23.06 9.01
N VAL A 182 -15.50 22.85 8.41
CA VAL A 182 -14.74 23.93 7.74
C VAL A 182 -15.50 24.50 6.53
N LEU A 183 -16.29 23.69 5.83
CA LEU A 183 -17.12 24.14 4.71
C LEU A 183 -18.48 24.70 5.15
N GLY A 184 -18.85 24.56 6.43
CA GLY A 184 -20.13 25.00 6.98
C GLY A 184 -21.34 24.18 6.48
N VAL A 185 -21.11 22.90 6.05
CA VAL A 185 -22.16 22.03 5.56
C VAL A 185 -21.98 20.59 6.05
N PRO A 186 -23.04 19.88 6.45
CA PRO A 186 -22.95 18.44 6.73
C PRO A 186 -22.67 17.68 5.41
N LEU A 187 -21.58 16.93 5.36
CA LEU A 187 -21.21 16.22 4.14
C LEU A 187 -21.93 14.88 4.02
N ALA A 188 -22.01 14.09 5.08
CA ALA A 188 -22.66 12.78 5.04
C ALA A 188 -24.02 12.80 5.71
N SER A 189 -25.00 12.10 5.16
CA SER A 189 -26.29 11.86 5.83
C SER A 189 -26.15 10.83 6.95
N ARG A 190 -25.16 9.91 6.82
CA ARG A 190 -24.84 8.85 7.75
C ARG A 190 -23.42 8.36 7.50
N VAL A 191 -22.66 8.16 8.56
CA VAL A 191 -21.35 7.49 8.52
C VAL A 191 -21.45 6.26 9.41
N GLY A 192 -21.13 5.08 8.86
CA GLY A 192 -20.97 3.85 9.65
C GLY A 192 -19.51 3.50 9.73
N VAL A 193 -19.02 3.11 10.88
CA VAL A 193 -17.66 2.65 11.11
C VAL A 193 -17.70 1.27 11.74
N VAL A 194 -16.98 0.33 11.18
CA VAL A 194 -16.78 -1.02 11.72
C VAL A 194 -15.30 -1.24 11.93
N ASP A 195 -14.88 -1.39 13.18
CA ASP A 195 -13.48 -1.62 13.53
C ASP A 195 -13.37 -2.62 14.69
N ILE A 196 -12.25 -3.32 14.77
CA ILE A 196 -11.97 -4.24 15.87
C ILE A 196 -11.40 -3.52 17.10
N SER A 197 -10.75 -2.36 16.90
CA SER A 197 -10.07 -1.58 17.93
C SER A 197 -11.05 -0.68 18.70
N THR A 198 -11.22 -0.96 19.99
CA THR A 198 -11.99 -0.07 20.89
C THR A 198 -11.35 1.31 21.01
N ASP A 199 -10.02 1.39 21.07
CA ASP A 199 -9.30 2.65 21.25
C ASP A 199 -9.56 3.62 20.08
N ILE A 200 -9.60 3.06 18.84
CA ILE A 200 -9.93 3.85 17.63
C ILE A 200 -11.39 4.30 17.69
N LEU A 201 -12.32 3.40 18.03
CA LEU A 201 -13.74 3.72 18.10
C LEU A 201 -14.05 4.76 19.18
N ASP A 202 -13.42 4.67 20.34
CA ASP A 202 -13.57 5.64 21.43
C ASP A 202 -13.03 7.01 21.02
N HIS A 203 -11.85 7.06 20.36
CA HIS A 203 -11.30 8.31 19.84
C HIS A 203 -12.19 8.95 18.76
N ILE A 204 -12.79 8.13 17.88
CA ILE A 204 -13.78 8.60 16.89
C ILE A 204 -15.02 9.13 17.59
N ALA A 205 -15.54 8.44 18.61
CA ALA A 205 -16.73 8.86 19.37
C ALA A 205 -16.55 10.23 20.03
N ASP A 206 -15.41 10.42 20.71
CA ASP A 206 -15.08 11.68 21.39
C ASP A 206 -14.98 12.83 20.40
N THR A 207 -14.27 12.60 19.28
CA THR A 207 -14.08 13.61 18.23
C THR A 207 -15.40 13.92 17.51
N ALA A 208 -16.19 12.89 17.16
CA ALA A 208 -17.46 13.05 16.50
C ALA A 208 -18.46 13.87 17.34
N SER A 209 -18.47 13.65 18.66
CA SER A 209 -19.30 14.42 19.60
C SER A 209 -18.94 15.91 19.58
N ALA A 210 -17.64 16.24 19.51
CA ALA A 210 -17.17 17.61 19.43
C ALA A 210 -17.49 18.31 18.09
N LEU A 211 -17.72 17.53 17.02
CA LEU A 211 -18.01 18.00 15.66
C LEU A 211 -19.50 17.96 15.28
N ASP A 212 -20.39 17.55 16.18
CA ASP A 212 -21.80 17.24 15.89
C ASP A 212 -21.96 16.26 14.69
N LEU A 213 -21.02 15.35 14.53
CA LEU A 213 -20.99 14.35 13.46
C LEU A 213 -21.81 13.11 13.89
N ARG A 214 -22.82 12.77 13.08
CA ARG A 214 -23.57 11.52 13.27
C ARG A 214 -22.80 10.35 12.73
N VAL A 215 -22.24 9.52 13.61
CA VAL A 215 -21.50 8.31 13.27
C VAL A 215 -22.08 7.11 14.04
N ASP A 216 -22.32 6.02 13.31
CA ASP A 216 -22.69 4.72 13.88
C ASP A 216 -21.43 3.88 14.06
N LEU A 217 -20.99 3.70 15.28
CA LEU A 217 -19.80 2.92 15.62
C LEU A 217 -20.17 1.48 15.95
N GLU A 218 -19.42 0.54 15.41
CA GLU A 218 -19.54 -0.89 15.67
C GLU A 218 -18.19 -1.52 15.94
N GLN A 219 -17.98 -1.99 17.18
CA GLN A 219 -16.85 -2.87 17.46
C GLN A 219 -17.17 -4.26 16.94
N HIS A 220 -16.40 -4.73 15.95
CA HIS A 220 -16.68 -6.00 15.29
C HIS A 220 -15.44 -6.59 14.65
N ASP A 221 -15.26 -7.91 14.80
CA ASP A 221 -14.26 -8.64 14.04
C ASP A 221 -14.82 -8.91 12.63
N LEU A 222 -14.15 -8.37 11.62
CA LEU A 222 -14.56 -8.51 10.22
C LEU A 222 -14.48 -9.95 9.70
N ARG A 223 -13.85 -10.87 10.44
CA ARG A 223 -13.96 -12.32 10.16
C ARG A 223 -15.40 -12.79 10.23
N GLU A 224 -16.20 -12.19 11.12
CA GLU A 224 -17.63 -12.43 11.18
C GLU A 224 -18.39 -11.58 10.15
N PRO A 225 -19.52 -12.05 9.63
CA PRO A 225 -20.38 -11.28 8.73
C PRO A 225 -20.85 -9.99 9.38
N LEU A 226 -21.01 -8.91 8.62
CA LEU A 226 -21.49 -7.64 9.17
C LEU A 226 -22.80 -7.83 9.98
N PRO A 227 -22.97 -7.11 11.09
CA PRO A 227 -24.22 -7.07 11.82
C PRO A 227 -25.41 -6.68 10.93
N GLN A 228 -26.55 -7.34 11.09
CA GLN A 228 -27.72 -7.16 10.23
C GLN A 228 -28.16 -5.69 10.07
N ARG A 229 -27.99 -4.87 11.13
CA ARG A 229 -28.35 -3.45 11.13
C ARG A 229 -27.51 -2.57 10.19
N LEU A 230 -26.34 -3.06 9.74
CA LEU A 230 -25.44 -2.36 8.82
C LEU A 230 -25.58 -2.86 7.37
N ARG A 231 -26.18 -4.04 7.15
CA ARG A 231 -26.27 -4.63 5.82
C ARG A 231 -27.25 -3.88 4.93
N GLY A 232 -26.84 -3.62 3.69
CA GLY A 232 -27.68 -2.99 2.69
C GLY A 232 -28.09 -1.55 3.01
N GLN A 233 -27.34 -0.82 3.80
CA GLN A 233 -27.73 0.50 4.32
C GLN A 233 -26.99 1.69 3.71
N PHE A 234 -25.85 1.47 3.05
CA PHE A 234 -24.95 2.56 2.65
C PHE A 234 -24.90 2.76 1.13
N ASP A 235 -24.72 4.01 0.71
CA ASP A 235 -24.59 4.39 -0.70
C ASP A 235 -23.18 4.11 -1.24
N ALA A 236 -22.18 4.20 -0.38
CA ALA A 236 -20.78 3.93 -0.70
C ALA A 236 -20.06 3.24 0.45
N GLY A 237 -18.93 2.61 0.15
CA GLY A 237 -18.02 2.06 1.12
C GLY A 237 -16.58 2.51 0.89
N MET A 238 -15.79 2.46 1.95
CA MET A 238 -14.35 2.69 1.88
C MET A 238 -13.61 1.74 2.80
N THR A 239 -12.44 1.29 2.36
CA THR A 239 -11.59 0.40 3.16
C THR A 239 -10.12 0.50 2.74
N ASP A 240 -9.24 0.29 3.73
CA ASP A 240 -7.78 0.16 3.59
C ASP A 240 -7.36 -1.12 4.33
N PRO A 241 -7.52 -2.31 3.69
CA PRO A 241 -7.34 -3.61 4.34
C PRO A 241 -5.86 -3.97 4.53
N PRO A 242 -5.53 -5.04 5.29
CA PRO A 242 -4.23 -5.68 5.21
C PRO A 242 -3.82 -5.96 3.76
N TYR A 243 -2.58 -5.63 3.37
CA TYR A 243 -2.14 -5.67 1.97
C TYR A 243 -1.86 -7.09 1.50
N THR A 244 -2.90 -7.90 1.48
CA THR A 244 -2.92 -9.30 1.02
C THR A 244 -4.15 -9.56 0.15
N ALA A 245 -4.12 -10.60 -0.68
CA ALA A 245 -5.30 -11.01 -1.45
C ALA A 245 -6.47 -11.40 -0.52
N GLU A 246 -6.17 -12.09 0.59
CA GLU A 246 -7.15 -12.48 1.59
C GLU A 246 -7.77 -11.26 2.30
N GLY A 247 -6.93 -10.26 2.66
CA GLY A 247 -7.42 -8.98 3.20
C GLY A 247 -8.34 -8.27 2.22
N THR A 248 -7.95 -8.22 0.94
CA THR A 248 -8.79 -7.66 -0.14
C THR A 248 -10.11 -8.38 -0.24
N ARG A 249 -10.10 -9.72 -0.31
CA ARG A 249 -11.31 -10.55 -0.38
C ARG A 249 -12.25 -10.28 0.78
N LEU A 250 -11.74 -10.35 2.02
CA LEU A 250 -12.56 -10.21 3.21
C LEU A 250 -13.14 -8.81 3.36
N PHE A 251 -12.29 -7.78 3.33
CA PHE A 251 -12.73 -6.41 3.60
C PHE A 251 -13.67 -5.91 2.51
N LEU A 252 -13.39 -6.16 1.23
CA LEU A 252 -14.32 -5.82 0.15
C LEU A 252 -15.62 -6.61 0.23
N SER A 253 -15.60 -7.89 0.67
CA SER A 253 -16.83 -8.65 0.92
C SER A 253 -17.70 -7.96 1.98
N ARG A 254 -17.10 -7.49 3.07
CA ARG A 254 -17.83 -6.77 4.13
C ARG A 254 -18.34 -5.41 3.65
N VAL A 255 -17.56 -4.70 2.83
CA VAL A 255 -18.06 -3.47 2.17
C VAL A 255 -19.28 -3.79 1.33
N VAL A 256 -19.22 -4.82 0.46
CA VAL A 256 -20.34 -5.23 -0.40
C VAL A 256 -21.58 -5.60 0.41
N GLU A 257 -21.45 -6.30 1.53
CA GLU A 257 -22.57 -6.61 2.44
C GLU A 257 -23.26 -5.34 2.97
N GLY A 258 -22.51 -4.27 3.20
CA GLY A 258 -23.05 -3.00 3.74
C GLY A 258 -23.74 -2.11 2.72
N LEU A 259 -23.42 -2.29 1.42
CA LEU A 259 -23.96 -1.44 0.37
C LEU A 259 -25.44 -1.72 0.09
N LYS A 260 -26.21 -0.66 -0.18
CA LYS A 260 -27.56 -0.76 -0.73
C LYS A 260 -27.54 -1.58 -2.02
N PRO A 261 -28.53 -2.40 -2.30
CA PRO A 261 -28.63 -3.15 -3.55
C PRO A 261 -28.55 -2.22 -4.78
N GLY A 262 -28.00 -2.75 -5.87
CA GLY A 262 -27.92 -2.07 -7.16
C GLY A 262 -26.50 -1.97 -7.72
N ALA A 263 -26.44 -1.70 -9.01
CA ALA A 263 -25.20 -1.42 -9.71
C ALA A 263 -24.73 0.04 -9.50
N ALA A 264 -23.45 0.28 -9.86
CA ALA A 264 -22.80 1.59 -9.77
C ALA A 264 -22.72 2.19 -8.35
N ARG A 265 -22.76 1.36 -7.30
CA ARG A 265 -22.39 1.81 -5.96
C ARG A 265 -20.89 2.01 -5.88
N ASN A 266 -20.49 3.09 -5.21
CA ASN A 266 -19.09 3.49 -5.14
C ASN A 266 -18.37 2.78 -4.00
N ILE A 267 -17.18 2.26 -4.29
CA ILE A 267 -16.24 1.75 -3.29
C ILE A 267 -14.91 2.43 -3.50
N LEU A 268 -14.35 3.05 -2.46
CA LEU A 268 -12.99 3.56 -2.46
C LEU A 268 -12.10 2.55 -1.72
N PHE A 269 -11.18 1.95 -2.45
CA PHE A 269 -10.32 0.88 -1.97
C PHE A 269 -8.87 1.36 -1.99
N SER A 270 -8.25 1.40 -0.82
CA SER A 270 -6.82 1.72 -0.67
C SER A 270 -5.99 0.45 -0.61
N PHE A 271 -4.82 0.46 -1.22
CA PHE A 271 -3.90 -0.69 -1.19
C PHE A 271 -2.45 -0.25 -1.40
N GLY A 272 -1.50 -0.95 -0.79
CA GLY A 272 -0.07 -0.69 -0.94
C GLY A 272 0.51 -1.17 -2.28
N ALA A 273 1.66 -0.62 -2.67
CA ALA A 273 2.40 -1.11 -3.83
C ALA A 273 2.98 -2.51 -3.56
N LYS A 274 2.73 -3.44 -4.46
CA LYS A 274 3.20 -4.83 -4.43
C LYS A 274 3.85 -5.21 -5.76
N GLY A 275 4.51 -6.36 -5.81
CA GLY A 275 4.97 -6.95 -7.06
C GLY A 275 3.81 -7.32 -7.99
N THR A 276 4.13 -7.57 -9.26
CA THR A 276 3.12 -7.80 -10.31
C THR A 276 2.23 -9.01 -10.03
N GLU A 277 2.79 -10.10 -9.52
CA GLU A 277 2.03 -11.32 -9.20
C GLU A 277 1.07 -11.09 -8.03
N GLU A 278 1.52 -10.44 -6.95
CA GLU A 278 0.65 -10.10 -5.82
C GLU A 278 -0.48 -9.14 -6.24
N MET A 279 -0.17 -8.18 -7.14
CA MET A 279 -1.20 -7.27 -7.68
C MET A 279 -2.20 -7.99 -8.58
N LEU A 280 -1.77 -9.03 -9.32
CA LEU A 280 -2.67 -9.86 -10.11
C LEU A 280 -3.65 -10.62 -9.19
N GLU A 281 -3.16 -11.20 -8.08
CA GLU A 281 -4.02 -11.87 -7.09
C GLU A 281 -5.08 -10.89 -6.53
N VAL A 282 -4.68 -9.67 -6.16
CA VAL A 282 -5.60 -8.62 -5.68
C VAL A 282 -6.67 -8.27 -6.74
N GLN A 283 -6.27 -8.14 -8.01
CA GLN A 283 -7.21 -7.85 -9.10
C GLN A 283 -8.19 -9.01 -9.34
N GLN A 284 -7.74 -10.25 -9.18
CA GLN A 284 -8.62 -11.42 -9.28
C GLN A 284 -9.67 -11.43 -8.18
N GLU A 285 -9.34 -11.03 -6.95
CA GLU A 285 -10.33 -10.88 -5.86
C GLU A 285 -11.36 -9.79 -6.19
N ILE A 286 -10.91 -8.63 -6.69
CA ILE A 286 -11.81 -7.55 -7.11
C ILE A 286 -12.79 -8.03 -8.21
N LEU A 287 -12.27 -8.71 -9.23
CA LEU A 287 -13.09 -9.27 -10.30
C LEU A 287 -14.02 -10.38 -9.81
N GLY A 288 -13.54 -11.25 -8.92
CA GLY A 288 -14.34 -12.32 -8.30
C GLY A 288 -15.54 -11.79 -7.53
N LEU A 289 -15.41 -10.64 -6.87
CA LEU A 289 -16.52 -9.92 -6.21
C LEU A 289 -17.52 -9.30 -7.21
N GLY A 290 -17.26 -9.37 -8.52
CA GLY A 290 -18.07 -8.70 -9.53
C GLY A 290 -17.94 -7.18 -9.51
N LEU A 291 -16.81 -6.65 -9.08
CA LEU A 291 -16.49 -5.23 -9.05
C LEU A 291 -15.72 -4.79 -10.30
N VAL A 292 -15.95 -3.56 -10.72
CA VAL A 292 -15.26 -2.93 -11.86
C VAL A 292 -14.36 -1.81 -11.37
N THR A 293 -13.08 -1.83 -11.73
CA THR A 293 -12.18 -0.69 -11.49
C THR A 293 -12.55 0.46 -12.44
N HIS A 294 -13.12 1.53 -11.89
CA HIS A 294 -13.47 2.74 -12.60
C HIS A 294 -12.30 3.72 -12.73
N GLY A 295 -11.40 3.72 -11.75
CA GLY A 295 -10.20 4.53 -11.76
C GLY A 295 -9.19 4.07 -10.71
N MET A 296 -7.91 4.40 -10.93
CA MET A 296 -6.84 4.14 -9.97
C MET A 296 -5.85 5.31 -9.95
N ILE A 297 -5.59 5.84 -8.75
CA ILE A 297 -4.62 6.91 -8.52
C ILE A 297 -3.42 6.33 -7.79
N ARG A 298 -2.26 6.35 -8.43
CA ARG A 298 -1.00 5.88 -7.83
C ARG A 298 -0.48 6.88 -6.80
N ASN A 299 0.16 6.37 -5.75
CA ASN A 299 0.75 7.18 -4.67
C ASN A 299 -0.23 8.12 -3.95
N PHE A 300 -1.53 7.84 -4.04
CA PHE A 300 -2.55 8.68 -3.45
C PHE A 300 -2.45 8.73 -1.92
N ASN A 301 -2.28 7.58 -1.30
CA ASN A 301 -2.13 7.49 0.15
C ASN A 301 -0.67 7.74 0.54
N SER A 302 -0.47 8.51 1.59
CA SER A 302 0.82 8.68 2.29
C SER A 302 0.61 8.32 3.75
N TYR A 303 1.51 7.49 4.32
CA TYR A 303 1.40 6.98 5.67
C TYR A 303 2.54 7.51 6.55
N GLU A 304 2.26 7.73 7.83
CA GLU A 304 3.23 8.17 8.84
C GLU A 304 3.92 6.97 9.48
N GLY A 305 5.22 7.10 9.78
CA GLY A 305 5.96 6.09 10.57
C GLY A 305 6.27 4.77 9.87
N SER A 306 5.77 4.53 8.67
CA SER A 306 6.01 3.28 7.93
C SER A 306 7.42 3.23 7.30
N GLY A 307 8.44 3.03 8.15
CA GLY A 307 9.85 3.07 7.74
C GLY A 307 10.29 2.02 6.70
N ILE A 308 9.51 0.97 6.47
CA ILE A 308 9.92 -0.18 5.64
C ILE A 308 8.93 -0.50 4.51
N LEU A 309 7.63 -0.32 4.72
CA LEU A 309 6.62 -0.57 3.70
C LEU A 309 6.22 0.74 3.05
N ALA A 310 6.97 1.14 2.07
CA ALA A 310 6.77 2.21 1.08
C ALA A 310 5.90 3.43 1.40
N GLY A 311 5.48 3.74 2.58
CA GLY A 311 4.75 4.96 3.01
C GLY A 311 3.75 5.56 2.01
N THR A 312 3.35 4.81 0.96
CA THR A 312 2.43 5.23 -0.10
C THR A 312 1.60 4.04 -0.59
N GLY A 313 0.36 4.33 -0.99
CA GLY A 313 -0.56 3.33 -1.56
C GLY A 313 -1.39 3.91 -2.70
N PHE A 314 -2.05 3.02 -3.44
CA PHE A 314 -3.06 3.40 -4.45
C PHE A 314 -4.37 3.76 -3.77
N LEU A 315 -5.17 4.57 -4.46
CA LEU A 315 -6.61 4.62 -4.26
C LEU A 315 -7.28 4.10 -5.52
N GLN A 316 -8.07 3.04 -5.41
CA GLN A 316 -8.91 2.54 -6.49
C GLN A 316 -10.36 2.94 -6.24
N HIS A 317 -10.99 3.47 -7.28
CA HIS A 317 -12.42 3.69 -7.32
C HIS A 317 -13.06 2.49 -8.02
N LEU A 318 -13.79 1.69 -7.26
CA LEU A 318 -14.50 0.52 -7.74
C LEU A 318 -16.00 0.81 -7.81
N LEU A 319 -16.67 0.17 -8.76
CA LEU A 319 -18.14 0.24 -8.90
C LEU A 319 -18.72 -1.16 -8.81
N THR A 320 -19.87 -1.27 -8.13
CA THR A 320 -20.66 -2.50 -8.14
C THR A 320 -21.32 -2.71 -9.50
N THR A 321 -21.58 -3.98 -9.83
CA THR A 321 -22.32 -4.42 -11.01
C THR A 321 -23.58 -5.21 -10.59
N ALA A 322 -24.37 -5.66 -11.54
CA ALA A 322 -25.47 -6.57 -11.26
C ALA A 322 -25.02 -7.95 -10.70
N SER A 323 -23.74 -8.29 -10.93
CA SER A 323 -23.13 -9.56 -10.47
C SER A 323 -22.37 -9.42 -9.15
N THR A 324 -22.35 -8.22 -8.55
CA THR A 324 -21.59 -7.99 -7.31
C THR A 324 -22.18 -8.80 -6.16
N ALA A 325 -21.32 -9.60 -5.54
CA ALA A 325 -21.66 -10.41 -4.37
C ALA A 325 -20.45 -10.57 -3.44
N SER A 326 -20.71 -10.77 -2.15
CA SER A 326 -19.67 -11.16 -1.19
C SER A 326 -19.07 -12.51 -1.59
N LEU A 327 -17.74 -12.65 -1.52
CA LEU A 327 -17.03 -13.92 -1.71
C LEU A 327 -16.85 -14.68 -0.40
N VAL A 328 -17.18 -14.05 0.73
CA VAL A 328 -17.05 -14.65 2.07
C VAL A 328 -18.43 -14.80 2.68
N GLU A 329 -18.96 -16.01 2.63
CA GLU A 329 -20.20 -16.38 3.31
C GLU A 329 -19.88 -16.88 4.73
N GLY A 330 -20.53 -16.27 5.74
CA GLY A 330 -20.29 -16.65 7.14
C GLY A 330 -18.95 -16.20 7.70
N THR A 331 -18.44 -16.97 8.68
CA THR A 331 -17.19 -16.69 9.38
C THR A 331 -15.98 -17.02 8.50
N TYR A 332 -15.01 -16.12 8.46
CA TYR A 332 -13.75 -16.32 7.74
C TYR A 332 -12.68 -16.92 8.66
N GLU A 333 -12.19 -18.10 8.32
CA GLU A 333 -11.19 -18.83 9.12
C GLU A 333 -9.76 -18.77 8.57
N GLY A 334 -9.55 -18.07 7.43
CA GLY A 334 -8.25 -17.98 6.79
C GLY A 334 -7.28 -17.00 7.47
N PRO A 335 -6.00 -17.01 7.09
CA PRO A 335 -5.04 -15.98 7.52
C PRO A 335 -5.45 -14.62 6.95
N LEU A 336 -5.36 -13.58 7.76
CA LEU A 336 -5.76 -12.23 7.38
C LEU A 336 -4.57 -11.25 7.40
N TYR A 337 -3.88 -11.19 8.52
CA TYR A 337 -2.77 -10.28 8.72
C TYR A 337 -1.45 -10.84 8.19
N THR A 338 -0.52 -9.96 7.83
CA THR A 338 0.80 -10.36 7.30
C THR A 338 1.52 -11.34 8.24
N ARG A 339 1.35 -11.19 9.56
CA ARG A 339 1.94 -12.09 10.56
C ARG A 339 1.30 -13.48 10.61
N GLU A 340 0.03 -13.60 10.22
CA GLU A 340 -0.70 -14.88 10.19
C GLU A 340 -0.37 -15.68 8.92
N LYS A 341 0.05 -15.01 7.85
CA LYS A 341 0.58 -15.71 6.68
C LYS A 341 1.81 -16.49 7.13
N ARG A 342 1.65 -17.80 7.24
CA ARG A 342 2.77 -18.69 7.53
C ARG A 342 3.84 -18.39 6.49
N SER A 343 4.98 -17.86 6.93
CA SER A 343 6.10 -17.66 6.04
C SER A 343 6.39 -19.00 5.37
N ARG A 344 6.25 -19.10 4.03
CA ARG A 344 6.64 -20.30 3.31
C ARG A 344 8.03 -20.69 3.79
N GLN A 345 8.24 -21.94 4.14
CA GLN A 345 9.55 -22.40 4.54
C GLN A 345 10.54 -22.04 3.43
N ARG A 346 11.62 -21.39 3.80
CA ARG A 346 12.75 -21.12 2.91
C ARG A 346 13.95 -21.91 3.42
N GLU A 347 14.66 -22.55 2.52
CA GLU A 347 15.95 -23.11 2.87
C GLU A 347 17.02 -22.03 2.89
N TYR A 348 17.83 -22.04 3.93
CA TYR A 348 19.03 -21.22 4.07
C TYR A 348 20.25 -22.10 4.15
N GLU A 349 21.29 -21.74 3.43
CA GLU A 349 22.58 -22.43 3.44
C GLU A 349 23.60 -21.65 4.25
N CYS A 350 24.27 -22.32 5.16
CA CYS A 350 25.42 -21.78 5.85
C CYS A 350 26.58 -21.57 4.88
N VAL A 351 27.08 -20.35 4.74
CA VAL A 351 28.18 -20.04 3.81
C VAL A 351 29.48 -20.73 4.20
N SER A 352 29.68 -21.06 5.51
CA SER A 352 30.90 -21.67 6.01
C SER A 352 30.99 -23.20 5.79
N CYS A 353 29.84 -23.92 5.81
CA CYS A 353 29.85 -25.39 5.73
C CYS A 353 28.82 -25.97 4.74
N SER A 354 28.12 -25.11 4.01
CA SER A 354 27.07 -25.50 3.03
C SER A 354 25.91 -26.32 3.60
N ALA A 355 25.77 -26.40 4.91
CA ALA A 355 24.63 -27.05 5.55
C ALA A 355 23.36 -26.24 5.33
N ARG A 356 22.24 -26.93 5.07
CA ARG A 356 20.95 -26.33 4.73
C ARG A 356 19.98 -26.46 5.88
N PHE A 357 19.22 -25.38 6.12
CA PHE A 357 18.28 -25.30 7.22
C PHE A 357 16.97 -24.69 6.74
N PRO A 358 15.81 -25.38 6.96
CA PRO A 358 14.51 -24.78 6.73
C PRO A 358 14.23 -23.70 7.80
N VAL A 359 13.74 -22.57 7.36
CA VAL A 359 13.34 -21.42 8.19
C VAL A 359 11.95 -20.98 7.79
N GLY A 360 11.05 -20.80 8.73
CA GLY A 360 9.65 -20.43 8.52
C GLY A 360 8.68 -21.30 9.29
N ALA A 361 7.42 -21.27 8.89
CA ALA A 361 6.36 -21.97 9.62
C ALA A 361 6.61 -23.48 9.70
N GLY A 362 6.56 -24.00 10.93
CA GLY A 362 6.80 -25.43 11.21
C GLY A 362 8.27 -25.86 11.16
N ALA A 363 9.21 -24.95 10.85
CA ALA A 363 10.64 -25.20 10.98
C ALA A 363 11.13 -24.90 12.40
N ARG A 364 12.35 -25.36 12.71
CA ARG A 364 13.00 -25.09 14.00
C ARG A 364 13.19 -23.60 14.26
N TRP A 365 13.39 -22.80 13.22
CA TRP A 365 13.55 -21.35 13.30
C TRP A 365 12.42 -20.66 12.55
N ASN A 366 11.71 -19.77 13.21
CA ASN A 366 10.62 -19.03 12.61
C ASN A 366 11.12 -17.93 11.64
N SER A 367 12.30 -17.40 11.88
CA SER A 367 12.93 -16.36 11.06
C SER A 367 14.43 -16.62 10.84
N VAL A 368 14.99 -15.98 9.80
CA VAL A 368 16.44 -16.03 9.55
C VAL A 368 17.23 -15.32 10.67
N ALA A 369 16.62 -14.40 11.40
CA ALA A 369 17.21 -13.78 12.57
C ALA A 369 17.45 -14.82 13.68
N ASP A 370 16.44 -15.62 13.99
CA ASP A 370 16.54 -16.70 14.98
C ASP A 370 17.66 -17.70 14.63
N LEU A 371 17.76 -18.05 13.32
CA LEU A 371 18.83 -18.93 12.84
C LEU A 371 20.22 -18.28 12.97
N ARG A 372 20.33 -16.95 12.71
CA ARG A 372 21.58 -16.21 12.85
C ARG A 372 22.02 -16.09 14.30
N ASP A 373 21.08 -15.80 15.19
CA ASP A 373 21.34 -15.67 16.62
C ASP A 373 21.75 -17.01 17.25
N ALA A 374 21.17 -18.11 16.76
CA ALA A 374 21.54 -19.47 17.19
C ALA A 374 22.89 -19.93 16.62
N GLY A 375 23.38 -19.34 15.55
CA GLY A 375 24.53 -19.82 14.79
C GLY A 375 24.24 -21.12 14.01
N CYS A 376 25.17 -21.53 13.16
CA CYS A 376 25.02 -22.78 12.39
C CYS A 376 25.07 -24.02 13.29
N PRO A 377 24.01 -24.84 13.35
CA PRO A 377 24.01 -26.04 14.17
C PRO A 377 25.10 -27.06 13.83
N GLN A 378 25.67 -26.99 12.63
CA GLN A 378 26.67 -27.94 12.17
C GLN A 378 28.11 -27.45 12.39
N CYS A 379 28.39 -26.14 12.26
CA CYS A 379 29.76 -25.61 12.38
C CYS A 379 29.90 -24.43 13.35
N GLY A 380 28.82 -23.99 13.99
CA GLY A 380 28.80 -22.80 14.87
C GLY A 380 28.97 -21.46 14.17
N GLY A 381 29.19 -21.43 12.86
CA GLY A 381 29.52 -20.22 12.09
C GLY A 381 28.28 -19.62 11.38
N GLY A 382 28.54 -18.66 10.51
CA GLY A 382 27.63 -17.94 9.60
C GLY A 382 28.47 -17.19 8.57
N PRO A 383 27.92 -16.35 7.71
CA PRO A 383 26.50 -16.01 7.51
C PRO A 383 25.68 -17.10 6.81
N PHE A 384 24.37 -16.84 6.68
CA PHE A 384 23.44 -17.70 5.94
C PHE A 384 22.94 -17.00 4.68
N ARG A 385 22.90 -17.73 3.56
CA ARG A 385 22.31 -17.24 2.30
C ARG A 385 21.01 -17.98 2.00
N PRO A 386 19.98 -17.28 1.49
CA PRO A 386 18.74 -17.95 1.09
C PRO A 386 18.99 -18.81 -0.16
N LEU A 387 18.43 -20.03 -0.19
CA LEU A 387 18.34 -20.85 -1.38
C LEU A 387 17.02 -20.57 -2.10
N GLN A 388 16.98 -20.88 -3.41
CA GLN A 388 15.73 -20.75 -4.19
C GLN A 388 14.64 -21.64 -3.59
N LEU A 389 13.39 -21.14 -3.60
CA LEU A 389 12.22 -21.99 -3.41
C LEU A 389 12.22 -23.02 -4.55
N VAL A 390 12.29 -24.30 -4.22
CA VAL A 390 11.90 -25.35 -5.17
C VAL A 390 10.38 -25.25 -5.22
N ALA A 391 9.84 -24.84 -6.38
CA ALA A 391 8.42 -24.93 -6.64
C ALA A 391 8.03 -26.42 -6.59
N GLU A 392 7.08 -26.78 -5.74
CA GLU A 392 6.37 -28.05 -5.85
C GLU A 392 5.43 -28.04 -7.05
#